data_c7a4a5256cdf0aee25ba76f1e4addcd7
#
_entry.id   c7a4a5256cdf0aee25ba76f1e4addcd7
#
_cell.length_a   1.000
_cell.length_b   1.000
_cell.length_c   1.000
_cell.angle_alpha   90.00
_cell.angle_beta   90.00
_cell.angle_gamma   90.00
#
_symmetry.space_group_name_H-M   'P 1'
#
loop_
_entity.id
_entity.type
_entity.pdbx_description
1 polymer ?
#
loop_
_entity_poly.entity_id
_entity_poly.type
_entity_poly.pdbx_seq_one_letter_code
_entity_poly.pdbx_strand_id
1 'polypeptide(L)'
;MGMLTGKLVTFEGPDGAGKTSALNAIVAKLQPQLGDRLVVTREPGGNQISEAIRKIILDRHNTAMDDRTEALLYAAARRQHIVQTIQPALQNDQLVLCDRYIDSSVAYQGAGRGIGEQAVYDMNQFATAGLTADLTLYFDVDAAVGLNRIQQHRQNEINRLDVEALSFHHRVQAAYLRLLADHPDRIKRVDASQPLDQVVTQALEIMALQLPTYVASKGGEDQ
;
A
#
# COMPACT_ATOMS: atom_id res chain seq x y z
N MET A 1 4.66 23.54 -11.04
CA MET A 1 4.45 22.44 -10.05
C MET A 1 5.48 22.66 -8.95
N GLY A 2 5.09 22.87 -7.69
CA GLY A 2 6.05 23.06 -6.59
C GLY A 2 6.94 21.81 -6.44
N MET A 3 8.15 22.00 -5.92
CA MET A 3 9.08 20.90 -5.66
C MET A 3 8.50 20.00 -4.55
N LEU A 4 8.50 18.69 -4.75
CA LEU A 4 8.10 17.72 -3.74
C LEU A 4 9.35 17.40 -2.90
N THR A 5 9.35 17.83 -1.64
CA THR A 5 10.45 17.61 -0.69
C THR A 5 10.16 16.49 0.29
N GLY A 6 8.87 16.26 0.57
CA GLY A 6 8.40 15.15 1.38
C GLY A 6 8.62 13.78 0.71
N LYS A 7 8.33 12.72 1.46
CA LYS A 7 8.54 11.33 1.04
C LYS A 7 7.26 10.51 1.13
N LEU A 8 7.03 9.66 0.12
CA LEU A 8 5.91 8.71 0.06
C LEU A 8 6.42 7.29 0.29
N VAL A 9 5.97 6.68 1.38
CA VAL A 9 6.20 5.27 1.69
C VAL A 9 4.88 4.50 1.55
N THR A 10 4.89 3.43 0.77
CA THR A 10 3.70 2.60 0.57
C THR A 10 3.86 1.23 1.24
N PHE A 11 2.76 0.73 1.79
CA PHE A 11 2.65 -0.57 2.44
C PHE A 11 1.88 -1.50 1.52
N GLU A 12 2.57 -2.46 0.93
CA GLU A 12 2.07 -3.31 -0.13
C GLU A 12 2.14 -4.80 0.24
N GLY A 13 1.34 -5.61 -0.42
CA GLY A 13 1.31 -7.06 -0.20
C GLY A 13 -0.10 -7.63 -0.18
N PRO A 14 -0.26 -8.97 -0.13
CA PRO A 14 -1.54 -9.64 -0.17
C PRO A 14 -2.43 -9.28 1.03
N ASP A 15 -3.73 -9.54 0.89
CA ASP A 15 -4.66 -9.40 1.99
C ASP A 15 -4.30 -10.40 3.11
N GLY A 16 -4.51 -9.97 4.38
CA GLY A 16 -4.08 -10.76 5.54
C GLY A 16 -2.58 -10.73 5.85
N ALA A 17 -1.74 -10.00 5.09
CA ALA A 17 -0.30 -9.86 5.38
C ALA A 17 0.02 -9.03 6.64
N GLY A 18 -0.98 -8.44 7.30
CA GLY A 18 -0.77 -7.67 8.53
C GLY A 18 -0.29 -6.23 8.31
N LYS A 19 -0.40 -5.69 7.08
CA LYS A 19 0.01 -4.32 6.72
C LYS A 19 -0.52 -3.26 7.67
N THR A 20 -1.84 -3.24 7.90
CA THR A 20 -2.50 -2.24 8.73
C THR A 20 -2.04 -2.33 10.19
N SER A 21 -1.83 -3.52 10.73
CA SER A 21 -1.30 -3.72 12.09
C SER A 21 0.14 -3.20 12.20
N ALA A 22 0.98 -3.50 11.22
CA ALA A 22 2.36 -3.02 11.17
C ALA A 22 2.40 -1.49 10.99
N LEU A 23 1.58 -0.93 10.08
CA LEU A 23 1.46 0.51 9.87
C LEU A 23 1.09 1.23 11.18
N ASN A 24 0.05 0.76 11.89
CA ASN A 24 -0.37 1.35 13.15
C ASN A 24 0.75 1.30 14.22
N ALA A 25 1.48 0.20 14.31
CA ALA A 25 2.60 0.08 15.25
C ALA A 25 3.79 0.97 14.85
N ILE A 26 4.08 1.14 13.56
CA ILE A 26 5.10 2.07 13.05
C ILE A 26 4.68 3.51 13.32
N VAL A 27 3.42 3.87 13.06
CA VAL A 27 2.87 5.21 13.35
C VAL A 27 3.03 5.54 14.84
N ALA A 28 2.69 4.61 15.74
CA ALA A 28 2.84 4.83 17.18
C ALA A 28 4.29 5.14 17.60
N LYS A 29 5.29 4.65 16.86
CA LYS A 29 6.72 4.93 17.10
C LYS A 29 7.20 6.22 16.46
N LEU A 30 6.67 6.59 15.29
CA LEU A 30 7.12 7.76 14.53
C LEU A 30 6.36 9.04 14.90
N GLN A 31 5.10 8.94 15.30
CA GLN A 31 4.25 10.09 15.62
C GLN A 31 4.86 11.02 16.71
N PRO A 32 5.45 10.50 17.81
CA PRO A 32 6.08 11.34 18.81
C PRO A 32 7.27 12.16 18.30
N GLN A 33 7.96 11.67 17.26
CA GLN A 33 9.14 12.29 16.68
C GLN A 33 8.79 13.27 15.55
N LEU A 34 7.81 12.93 14.72
CA LEU A 34 7.47 13.66 13.50
C LEU A 34 6.32 14.65 13.70
N GLY A 35 5.41 14.40 14.65
CA GLY A 35 4.25 15.27 14.87
C GLY A 35 3.46 15.50 13.58
N ASP A 36 3.24 16.75 13.22
CA ASP A 36 2.51 17.14 12.00
C ASP A 36 3.28 16.86 10.70
N ARG A 37 4.54 16.45 10.78
CA ARG A 37 5.30 15.97 9.61
C ARG A 37 4.95 14.56 9.19
N LEU A 38 4.11 13.82 9.92
CA LEU A 38 3.64 12.49 9.59
C LEU A 38 2.19 12.53 9.10
N VAL A 39 1.97 12.07 7.87
CA VAL A 39 0.64 11.90 7.30
C VAL A 39 0.40 10.42 7.06
N VAL A 40 -0.71 9.90 7.59
CA VAL A 40 -1.09 8.48 7.45
C VAL A 40 -2.37 8.40 6.64
N THR A 41 -2.36 7.58 5.60
CA THR A 41 -3.49 7.46 4.68
C THR A 41 -3.59 6.06 4.07
N ARG A 42 -4.60 5.82 3.23
CA ARG A 42 -4.79 4.53 2.54
C ARG A 42 -5.47 4.68 1.19
N GLU A 43 -5.32 3.69 0.34
CA GLU A 43 -6.05 3.56 -0.92
C GLU A 43 -6.80 2.21 -1.02
N PRO A 44 -7.98 2.22 -1.68
CA PRO A 44 -8.74 3.40 -2.07
C PRO A 44 -9.31 4.11 -0.84
N GLY A 45 -9.36 5.46 -0.88
CA GLY A 45 -9.90 6.26 0.23
C GLY A 45 -9.06 7.49 0.53
N GLY A 46 -9.05 7.92 1.81
CA GLY A 46 -8.23 9.03 2.30
C GLY A 46 -8.83 10.43 2.10
N ASN A 47 -9.95 10.57 1.39
CA ASN A 47 -10.74 11.80 1.27
C ASN A 47 -12.18 11.48 0.87
N GLN A 48 -13.08 12.46 0.98
CA GLN A 48 -14.51 12.25 0.81
C GLN A 48 -14.90 11.59 -0.54
N ILE A 49 -14.34 12.06 -1.65
CA ILE A 49 -14.66 11.52 -2.98
C ILE A 49 -14.08 10.11 -3.13
N SER A 50 -12.82 9.89 -2.74
CA SER A 50 -12.18 8.58 -2.80
C SER A 50 -12.87 7.55 -1.89
N GLU A 51 -13.39 7.97 -0.73
CA GLU A 51 -14.19 7.09 0.15
C GLU A 51 -15.56 6.74 -0.49
N ALA A 52 -16.19 7.65 -1.23
CA ALA A 52 -17.40 7.35 -1.97
C ALA A 52 -17.14 6.30 -3.07
N ILE A 53 -16.03 6.44 -3.80
CA ILE A 53 -15.61 5.46 -4.81
C ILE A 53 -15.26 4.13 -4.14
N ARG A 54 -14.54 4.14 -3.01
CA ARG A 54 -14.22 2.94 -2.23
C ARG A 54 -15.47 2.13 -1.87
N LYS A 55 -16.55 2.79 -1.45
CA LYS A 55 -17.81 2.11 -1.14
C LYS A 55 -18.35 1.33 -2.34
N ILE A 56 -18.26 1.91 -3.54
CA ILE A 56 -18.70 1.23 -4.78
C ILE A 56 -17.79 0.02 -5.06
N ILE A 57 -16.47 0.18 -4.99
CA ILE A 57 -15.51 -0.87 -5.30
C ILE A 57 -15.65 -2.08 -4.38
N LEU A 58 -15.81 -1.84 -3.07
CA LEU A 58 -15.77 -2.89 -2.05
C LEU A 58 -17.15 -3.48 -1.73
N ASP A 59 -18.23 -2.90 -2.23
CA ASP A 59 -19.59 -3.40 -1.99
C ASP A 59 -19.77 -4.79 -2.60
N ARG A 60 -20.10 -5.76 -1.74
CA ARG A 60 -20.33 -7.16 -2.12
C ARG A 60 -21.52 -7.38 -3.03
N HIS A 61 -22.46 -6.41 -3.10
CA HIS A 61 -23.61 -6.47 -3.99
C HIS A 61 -23.27 -6.10 -5.43
N ASN A 62 -22.15 -5.44 -5.67
CA ASN A 62 -21.69 -5.04 -7.01
C ASN A 62 -21.01 -6.21 -7.75
N THR A 63 -21.67 -7.37 -7.82
CA THR A 63 -21.15 -8.60 -8.45
C THR A 63 -21.03 -8.51 -9.96
N ALA A 64 -21.77 -7.61 -10.60
CA ALA A 64 -21.73 -7.38 -12.05
C ALA A 64 -20.63 -6.36 -12.47
N MET A 65 -19.79 -5.89 -11.53
CA MET A 65 -18.75 -4.92 -11.87
C MET A 65 -17.73 -5.57 -12.81
N ASP A 66 -17.56 -4.98 -13.98
CA ASP A 66 -16.53 -5.36 -14.95
C ASP A 66 -15.12 -5.07 -14.40
N ASP A 67 -14.17 -5.95 -14.70
CA ASP A 67 -12.81 -5.87 -14.16
C ASP A 67 -12.09 -4.56 -14.55
N ARG A 68 -12.29 -4.04 -15.75
CA ARG A 68 -11.72 -2.75 -16.17
C ARG A 68 -12.42 -1.59 -15.48
N THR A 69 -13.74 -1.68 -15.24
CA THR A 69 -14.47 -0.70 -14.44
C THR A 69 -13.90 -0.64 -13.02
N GLU A 70 -13.63 -1.79 -12.40
CA GLU A 70 -12.95 -1.87 -11.10
C GLU A 70 -11.60 -1.13 -11.14
N ALA A 71 -10.75 -1.44 -12.12
CA ALA A 71 -9.43 -0.81 -12.27
C ALA A 71 -9.51 0.71 -12.47
N LEU A 72 -10.44 1.19 -13.28
CA LEU A 72 -10.69 2.61 -13.52
C LEU A 72 -11.16 3.34 -12.26
N LEU A 73 -12.03 2.72 -11.47
CA LEU A 73 -12.49 3.28 -10.19
C LEU A 73 -11.34 3.39 -9.18
N TYR A 74 -10.44 2.39 -9.10
CA TYR A 74 -9.22 2.51 -8.29
C TYR A 74 -8.33 3.67 -8.75
N ALA A 75 -8.12 3.82 -10.05
CA ALA A 75 -7.32 4.91 -10.61
C ALA A 75 -7.96 6.29 -10.36
N ALA A 76 -9.29 6.41 -10.49
CA ALA A 76 -10.03 7.63 -10.21
C ALA A 76 -9.94 8.04 -8.72
N ALA A 77 -10.14 7.08 -7.80
CA ALA A 77 -9.98 7.31 -6.38
C ALA A 77 -8.55 7.76 -6.04
N ARG A 78 -7.54 7.11 -6.62
CA ARG A 78 -6.11 7.46 -6.48
C ARG A 78 -5.83 8.87 -6.95
N ARG A 79 -6.33 9.25 -8.13
CA ARG A 79 -6.13 10.62 -8.64
C ARG A 79 -6.64 11.66 -7.67
N GLN A 80 -7.83 11.49 -7.15
CA GLN A 80 -8.43 12.42 -6.20
C GLN A 80 -7.66 12.45 -4.87
N HIS A 81 -7.22 11.29 -4.40
CA HIS A 81 -6.42 11.15 -3.19
C HIS A 81 -5.06 11.87 -3.30
N ILE A 82 -4.37 11.71 -4.43
CA ILE A 82 -3.12 12.43 -4.69
C ILE A 82 -3.31 13.93 -4.60
N VAL A 83 -4.30 14.47 -5.30
CA VAL A 83 -4.49 15.92 -5.40
C VAL A 83 -4.87 16.55 -4.06
N GLN A 84 -5.69 15.86 -3.27
CA GLN A 84 -6.21 16.42 -2.02
C GLN A 84 -5.37 16.07 -0.77
N THR A 85 -4.59 15.00 -0.81
CA THR A 85 -3.92 14.50 0.39
C THR A 85 -2.41 14.32 0.17
N ILE A 86 -2.01 13.48 -0.79
CA ILE A 86 -0.59 13.10 -0.91
C ILE A 86 0.26 14.27 -1.41
N GLN A 87 -0.13 14.89 -2.52
CA GLN A 87 0.67 15.96 -3.14
C GLN A 87 0.84 17.18 -2.23
N PRO A 88 -0.20 17.70 -1.53
CA PRO A 88 -0.02 18.77 -0.55
C PRO A 88 0.91 18.41 0.59
N ALA A 89 0.83 17.15 1.10
CA ALA A 89 1.71 16.68 2.15
C ALA A 89 3.18 16.64 1.69
N LEU A 90 3.43 16.11 0.48
CA LEU A 90 4.79 16.07 -0.08
C LEU A 90 5.36 17.47 -0.38
N GLN A 91 4.52 18.45 -0.72
CA GLN A 91 4.94 19.85 -0.88
C GLN A 91 5.31 20.53 0.44
N ASN A 92 4.76 20.03 1.56
CA ASN A 92 5.02 20.53 2.91
C ASN A 92 6.10 19.75 3.67
N ASP A 93 6.99 19.03 2.96
CA ASP A 93 8.08 18.22 3.54
C ASP A 93 7.59 17.21 4.57
N GLN A 94 6.44 16.59 4.33
CA GLN A 94 5.86 15.58 5.22
C GLN A 94 6.21 14.15 4.74
N LEU A 95 6.33 13.23 5.69
CA LEU A 95 6.39 11.79 5.45
C LEU A 95 4.96 11.26 5.32
N VAL A 96 4.62 10.76 4.14
CA VAL A 96 3.32 10.11 3.88
C VAL A 96 3.49 8.61 3.96
N LEU A 97 2.76 7.97 4.88
CA LEU A 97 2.62 6.52 4.96
C LEU A 97 1.26 6.12 4.36
N CYS A 98 1.27 5.38 3.28
CA CYS A 98 0.06 5.01 2.55
C CYS A 98 -0.14 3.48 2.53
N ASP A 99 -1.26 2.99 3.09
CA ASP A 99 -1.65 1.58 2.96
C ASP A 99 -2.22 1.35 1.56
N ARG A 100 -1.43 0.70 0.70
CA ARG A 100 -1.60 0.45 -0.73
C ARG A 100 -1.45 1.70 -1.62
N TYR A 101 -0.96 1.43 -2.85
CA TYR A 101 -0.82 2.42 -3.93
C TYR A 101 -0.84 1.72 -5.30
N ILE A 102 -0.01 2.17 -6.25
CA ILE A 102 0.02 1.66 -7.64
C ILE A 102 0.31 0.15 -7.68
N ASP A 103 1.27 -0.34 -6.91
CA ASP A 103 1.72 -1.73 -6.93
C ASP A 103 0.57 -2.70 -6.60
N SER A 104 -0.35 -2.31 -5.68
CA SER A 104 -1.60 -3.03 -5.45
C SER A 104 -2.46 -3.15 -6.71
N SER A 105 -2.64 -2.07 -7.47
CA SER A 105 -3.45 -2.13 -8.70
C SER A 105 -2.81 -3.01 -9.76
N VAL A 106 -1.49 -2.94 -9.94
CA VAL A 106 -0.76 -3.81 -10.87
C VAL A 106 -0.92 -5.28 -10.48
N ALA A 107 -0.81 -5.59 -9.17
CA ALA A 107 -0.95 -6.96 -8.69
C ALA A 107 -2.40 -7.48 -8.76
N TYR A 108 -3.37 -6.70 -8.27
CA TYR A 108 -4.76 -7.15 -8.15
C TYR A 108 -5.52 -7.03 -9.48
N GLN A 109 -5.54 -5.85 -10.10
CA GLN A 109 -6.28 -5.64 -11.34
C GLN A 109 -5.46 -6.12 -12.54
N GLY A 110 -4.16 -5.86 -12.57
CA GLY A 110 -3.29 -6.28 -13.67
C GLY A 110 -3.18 -7.80 -13.78
N ALA A 111 -2.63 -8.45 -12.75
CA ALA A 111 -2.40 -9.89 -12.73
C ALA A 111 -3.61 -10.67 -12.20
N GLY A 112 -4.18 -10.26 -11.07
CA GLY A 112 -5.30 -10.95 -10.43
C GLY A 112 -6.51 -11.07 -11.35
N ARG A 113 -6.98 -9.94 -11.92
CA ARG A 113 -8.09 -9.87 -12.89
C ARG A 113 -7.66 -10.23 -14.31
N GLY A 114 -6.37 -10.31 -14.60
CA GLY A 114 -5.88 -10.65 -15.95
C GLY A 114 -6.04 -9.53 -16.98
N ILE A 115 -6.20 -8.27 -16.56
CA ILE A 115 -6.25 -7.12 -17.47
C ILE A 115 -4.91 -6.91 -18.18
N GLY A 116 -3.80 -7.30 -17.51
CA GLY A 116 -2.42 -7.06 -17.94
C GLY A 116 -1.72 -6.03 -17.04
N GLU A 117 -0.56 -6.41 -16.49
CA GLU A 117 0.19 -5.58 -15.53
C GLU A 117 0.62 -4.24 -16.15
N GLN A 118 1.13 -4.26 -17.41
CA GLN A 118 1.55 -3.06 -18.11
C GLN A 118 0.39 -2.10 -18.38
N ALA A 119 -0.76 -2.61 -18.84
CA ALA A 119 -1.92 -1.77 -19.13
C ALA A 119 -2.44 -1.07 -17.87
N VAL A 120 -2.45 -1.77 -16.73
CA VAL A 120 -2.85 -1.18 -15.44
C VAL A 120 -1.79 -0.21 -14.93
N TYR A 121 -0.50 -0.49 -15.13
CA TYR A 121 0.58 0.42 -14.81
C TYR A 121 0.45 1.74 -15.60
N ASP A 122 0.28 1.68 -16.92
CA ASP A 122 0.16 2.86 -17.80
C ASP A 122 -1.05 3.72 -17.43
N MET A 123 -2.20 3.09 -17.16
CA MET A 123 -3.39 3.78 -16.66
C MET A 123 -3.10 4.52 -15.35
N ASN A 124 -2.34 3.90 -14.44
CA ASN A 124 -1.97 4.53 -13.18
C ASN A 124 -0.92 5.62 -13.36
N GLN A 125 0.00 5.52 -14.33
CA GLN A 125 0.90 6.62 -14.67
C GLN A 125 0.13 7.87 -15.10
N PHE A 126 -0.92 7.69 -15.90
CA PHE A 126 -1.83 8.81 -16.25
C PHE A 126 -2.52 9.36 -14.97
N ALA A 127 -3.10 8.51 -14.15
CA ALA A 127 -3.85 8.94 -12.96
C ALA A 127 -2.97 9.67 -11.93
N THR A 128 -1.72 9.23 -11.76
CA THR A 128 -0.78 9.80 -10.78
C THR A 128 0.03 10.98 -11.34
N ALA A 129 -0.04 11.23 -12.65
CA ALA A 129 0.87 12.15 -13.36
C ALA A 129 2.35 11.80 -13.08
N GLY A 130 2.66 10.50 -13.03
CA GLY A 130 4.01 9.98 -12.81
C GLY A 130 4.47 9.97 -11.35
N LEU A 131 3.63 10.35 -10.38
CA LEU A 131 4.01 10.28 -8.96
C LEU A 131 4.13 8.81 -8.52
N THR A 132 5.34 8.40 -8.17
CA THR A 132 5.68 7.08 -7.64
C THR A 132 6.05 7.15 -6.16
N ALA A 133 6.01 6.01 -5.45
CA ALA A 133 6.52 5.94 -4.09
C ALA A 133 8.05 6.07 -4.07
N ASP A 134 8.59 6.74 -3.03
CA ASP A 134 10.03 6.75 -2.76
C ASP A 134 10.51 5.41 -2.21
N LEU A 135 9.66 4.76 -1.41
CA LEU A 135 9.90 3.45 -0.82
C LEU A 135 8.58 2.66 -0.78
N THR A 136 8.62 1.40 -1.19
CA THR A 136 7.54 0.43 -0.99
C THR A 136 8.02 -0.66 -0.04
N LEU A 137 7.30 -0.86 1.05
CA LEU A 137 7.46 -2.00 1.95
C LEU A 137 6.51 -3.11 1.48
N TYR A 138 7.08 -4.17 0.90
CA TYR A 138 6.33 -5.34 0.48
C TYR A 138 6.26 -6.37 1.61
N PHE A 139 5.08 -6.50 2.22
CA PHE A 139 4.80 -7.47 3.28
C PHE A 139 4.52 -8.84 2.65
N ASP A 140 5.56 -9.66 2.61
CA ASP A 140 5.50 -10.96 1.98
C ASP A 140 4.98 -12.03 2.94
N VAL A 141 3.88 -12.65 2.56
CA VAL A 141 3.28 -13.80 3.24
C VAL A 141 2.62 -14.71 2.21
N ASP A 142 2.64 -16.00 2.45
CA ASP A 142 1.92 -16.96 1.60
C ASP A 142 0.42 -16.63 1.51
N ALA A 143 -0.14 -16.70 0.31
CA ALA A 143 -1.52 -16.32 0.04
C ALA A 143 -2.52 -17.13 0.88
N ALA A 144 -2.29 -18.42 1.09
CA ALA A 144 -3.18 -19.25 1.90
C ALA A 144 -3.10 -18.86 3.40
N VAL A 145 -1.92 -18.48 3.88
CA VAL A 145 -1.74 -17.97 5.26
C VAL A 145 -2.48 -16.64 5.43
N GLY A 146 -2.36 -15.72 4.46
CA GLY A 146 -3.08 -14.45 4.46
C GLY A 146 -4.59 -14.63 4.53
N LEU A 147 -5.15 -15.46 3.64
CA LEU A 147 -6.58 -15.76 3.61
C LEU A 147 -7.09 -16.38 4.91
N ASN A 148 -6.32 -17.32 5.49
CA ASN A 148 -6.69 -17.92 6.77
C ASN A 148 -6.75 -16.88 7.90
N ARG A 149 -5.79 -15.94 7.95
CA ARG A 149 -5.81 -14.83 8.92
C ARG A 149 -7.06 -13.95 8.76
N ILE A 150 -7.50 -13.67 7.53
CA ILE A 150 -8.73 -12.90 7.26
C ILE A 150 -9.95 -13.64 7.82
N GLN A 151 -10.08 -14.93 7.50
CA GLN A 151 -11.21 -15.75 7.96
C GLN A 151 -11.28 -15.84 9.50
N GLN A 152 -10.15 -15.86 10.18
CA GLN A 152 -10.11 -15.96 11.64
C GLN A 152 -10.37 -14.62 12.36
N HIS A 153 -9.93 -13.48 11.77
CA HIS A 153 -9.88 -12.22 12.53
C HIS A 153 -10.72 -11.08 11.94
N ARG A 154 -11.24 -11.21 10.69
CA ARG A 154 -11.94 -10.13 9.98
C ARG A 154 -13.28 -10.53 9.37
N GLN A 155 -14.00 -11.47 9.98
CA GLN A 155 -15.27 -11.99 9.43
C GLN A 155 -16.31 -10.92 9.13
N ASN A 156 -16.35 -9.83 9.89
CA ASN A 156 -17.29 -8.72 9.69
C ASN A 156 -16.83 -7.67 8.65
N GLU A 157 -15.60 -7.80 8.13
CA GLU A 157 -14.98 -6.85 7.21
C GLU A 157 -14.63 -7.48 5.86
N ILE A 158 -15.16 -8.68 5.57
CA ILE A 158 -14.93 -9.38 4.31
C ILE A 158 -15.51 -8.55 3.16
N ASN A 159 -14.68 -8.15 2.23
CA ASN A 159 -15.03 -7.39 1.04
C ASN A 159 -15.10 -8.28 -0.21
N ARG A 160 -15.41 -7.69 -1.37
CA ARG A 160 -15.58 -8.38 -2.64
C ARG A 160 -14.31 -9.12 -3.12
N LEU A 161 -13.12 -8.60 -2.83
CA LEU A 161 -11.85 -9.22 -3.23
C LEU A 161 -11.44 -10.38 -2.32
N ASP A 162 -11.81 -10.34 -1.04
CA ASP A 162 -11.48 -11.39 -0.08
C ASP A 162 -12.17 -12.73 -0.38
N VAL A 163 -13.27 -12.70 -1.17
CA VAL A 163 -14.02 -13.91 -1.56
C VAL A 163 -13.57 -14.52 -2.89
N GLU A 164 -12.57 -13.95 -3.53
CA GLU A 164 -12.00 -14.49 -4.76
C GLU A 164 -11.34 -15.85 -4.54
N ALA A 165 -11.24 -16.65 -5.59
CA ALA A 165 -10.62 -17.96 -5.53
C ALA A 165 -9.12 -17.87 -5.17
N LEU A 166 -8.58 -18.89 -4.52
CA LEU A 166 -7.16 -18.95 -4.13
C LEU A 166 -6.21 -18.73 -5.31
N SER A 167 -6.60 -19.18 -6.51
CA SER A 167 -5.83 -18.94 -7.74
C SER A 167 -5.67 -17.45 -8.09
N PHE A 168 -6.65 -16.61 -7.76
CA PHE A 168 -6.54 -15.16 -7.88
C PHE A 168 -5.45 -14.62 -6.94
N HIS A 169 -5.48 -15.01 -5.68
CA HIS A 169 -4.50 -14.58 -4.67
C HIS A 169 -3.07 -15.05 -4.99
N HIS A 170 -2.92 -16.25 -5.56
CA HIS A 170 -1.61 -16.71 -6.06
C HIS A 170 -1.09 -15.85 -7.22
N ARG A 171 -1.97 -15.44 -8.17
CA ARG A 171 -1.55 -14.51 -9.23
C ARG A 171 -1.12 -13.16 -8.68
N VAL A 172 -1.85 -12.64 -7.68
CA VAL A 172 -1.52 -11.39 -6.98
C VAL A 172 -0.15 -11.49 -6.29
N GLN A 173 0.09 -12.56 -5.54
CA GLN A 173 1.38 -12.79 -4.88
C GLN A 173 2.53 -12.89 -5.89
N ALA A 174 2.34 -13.65 -6.97
CA ALA A 174 3.34 -13.78 -8.02
C ALA A 174 3.66 -12.44 -8.69
N ALA A 175 2.67 -11.55 -8.87
CA ALA A 175 2.88 -10.22 -9.39
C ALA A 175 3.70 -9.33 -8.45
N TYR A 176 3.44 -9.37 -7.14
CA TYR A 176 4.28 -8.65 -6.17
C TYR A 176 5.73 -9.13 -6.18
N LEU A 177 5.97 -10.42 -6.33
CA LEU A 177 7.32 -10.97 -6.43
C LEU A 177 8.05 -10.49 -7.71
N ARG A 178 7.33 -10.36 -8.83
CA ARG A 178 7.88 -9.74 -10.05
C ARG A 178 8.20 -8.27 -9.83
N LEU A 179 7.26 -7.49 -9.27
CA LEU A 179 7.49 -6.08 -8.96
C LEU A 179 8.71 -5.88 -8.05
N LEU A 180 8.88 -6.74 -7.05
CA LEU A 180 10.07 -6.73 -6.17
C LEU A 180 11.36 -6.98 -6.96
N ALA A 181 11.34 -7.95 -7.89
CA ALA A 181 12.50 -8.28 -8.72
C ALA A 181 12.84 -7.17 -9.73
N ASP A 182 11.80 -6.52 -10.31
CA ASP A 182 11.95 -5.48 -11.32
C ASP A 182 12.34 -4.11 -10.72
N HIS A 183 12.00 -3.85 -9.45
CA HIS A 183 12.22 -2.57 -8.78
C HIS A 183 12.93 -2.71 -7.40
N PRO A 184 14.08 -3.40 -7.32
CA PRO A 184 14.74 -3.72 -6.04
C PRO A 184 15.22 -2.48 -5.27
N ASP A 185 15.45 -1.36 -5.97
CA ASP A 185 15.86 -0.10 -5.34
C ASP A 185 14.71 0.55 -4.55
N ARG A 186 13.49 0.47 -5.08
CA ARG A 186 12.30 1.08 -4.50
C ARG A 186 11.52 0.14 -3.59
N ILE A 187 11.39 -1.13 -3.97
CA ILE A 187 10.58 -2.13 -3.25
C ILE A 187 11.49 -2.95 -2.34
N LYS A 188 11.16 -2.99 -1.05
CA LYS A 188 11.90 -3.77 -0.05
C LYS A 188 10.97 -4.79 0.60
N ARG A 189 11.46 -6.03 0.68
CA ARG A 189 10.74 -7.15 1.29
C ARG A 189 10.75 -7.05 2.80
N VAL A 190 9.58 -7.22 3.42
CA VAL A 190 9.37 -7.42 4.85
C VAL A 190 8.76 -8.80 5.05
N ASP A 191 9.41 -9.65 5.85
CA ASP A 191 8.91 -11.00 6.14
C ASP A 191 7.70 -10.94 7.08
N ALA A 192 6.51 -10.93 6.49
CA ALA A 192 5.25 -10.86 7.22
C ALA A 192 4.78 -12.21 7.82
N SER A 193 5.62 -13.25 7.74
CA SER A 193 5.40 -14.52 8.46
C SER A 193 5.79 -14.44 9.93
N GLN A 194 6.68 -13.50 10.28
CA GLN A 194 7.21 -13.28 11.60
C GLN A 194 6.19 -12.64 12.57
N PRO A 195 6.44 -12.68 13.89
CA PRO A 195 5.69 -11.91 14.89
C PRO A 195 5.69 -10.39 14.56
N LEU A 196 4.62 -9.69 14.95
CA LEU A 196 4.41 -8.29 14.60
C LEU A 196 5.57 -7.37 15.01
N ASP A 197 6.15 -7.59 16.17
CA ASP A 197 7.30 -6.81 16.69
C ASP A 197 8.53 -6.93 15.80
N GLN A 198 8.81 -8.13 15.27
CA GLN A 198 9.91 -8.36 14.32
C GLN A 198 9.60 -7.74 12.95
N VAL A 199 8.38 -7.88 12.45
CA VAL A 199 7.92 -7.22 11.22
C VAL A 199 8.09 -5.71 11.30
N VAL A 200 7.66 -5.10 12.41
CA VAL A 200 7.78 -3.66 12.66
C VAL A 200 9.25 -3.23 12.76
N THR A 201 10.08 -4.01 13.43
CA THR A 201 11.52 -3.73 13.56
C THR A 201 12.18 -3.74 12.18
N GLN A 202 11.98 -4.79 11.39
CA GLN A 202 12.51 -4.89 10.03
C GLN A 202 12.05 -3.72 9.14
N ALA A 203 10.77 -3.37 9.19
CA ALA A 203 10.23 -2.27 8.41
C ALA A 203 10.88 -0.92 8.78
N LEU A 204 11.06 -0.65 10.09
CA LEU A 204 11.70 0.57 10.57
C LEU A 204 13.19 0.62 10.22
N GLU A 205 13.91 -0.49 10.26
CA GLU A 205 15.31 -0.57 9.83
C GLU A 205 15.45 -0.24 8.34
N ILE A 206 14.56 -0.78 7.49
CA ILE A 206 14.53 -0.44 6.06
C ILE A 206 14.24 1.05 5.88
N MET A 207 13.24 1.60 6.59
CA MET A 207 12.90 3.01 6.51
C MET A 207 14.06 3.91 6.99
N ALA A 208 14.75 3.55 8.06
CA ALA A 208 15.89 4.32 8.57
C ALA A 208 17.06 4.37 7.57
N LEU A 209 17.31 3.28 6.86
CA LEU A 209 18.34 3.22 5.81
C LEU A 209 17.97 4.04 4.57
N GLN A 210 16.71 4.04 4.17
CA GLN A 210 16.25 4.70 2.94
C GLN A 210 15.84 6.17 3.17
N LEU A 211 15.40 6.52 4.37
CA LEU A 211 14.81 7.81 4.72
C LEU A 211 15.35 8.34 6.06
N PRO A 212 16.69 8.49 6.20
CA PRO A 212 17.32 8.85 7.48
C PRO A 212 16.89 10.21 8.03
N THR A 213 16.34 11.10 7.20
CA THR A 213 15.82 12.41 7.62
C THR A 213 14.48 12.33 8.36
N TYR A 214 13.76 11.21 8.23
CA TYR A 214 12.46 10.97 8.85
C TYR A 214 12.48 9.88 9.91
N VAL A 215 13.38 8.91 9.77
CA VAL A 215 13.46 7.75 10.66
C VAL A 215 14.89 7.61 11.15
N ALA A 216 15.10 7.89 12.45
CA ALA A 216 16.42 7.71 13.06
C ALA A 216 16.82 6.21 13.09
N SER A 217 18.06 5.90 12.70
CA SER A 217 18.62 4.57 12.93
C SER A 217 18.76 4.32 14.44
N LYS A 218 18.39 3.11 14.90
CA LYS A 218 18.74 2.66 16.26
C LYS A 218 20.26 2.48 16.35
N GLY A 219 20.97 3.54 16.73
CA GLY A 219 22.44 3.49 16.85
C GLY A 219 23.00 4.82 17.32
N GLY A 220 22.77 5.18 18.58
CA GLY A 220 23.34 6.39 19.15
C GLY A 220 22.93 6.73 20.58
N GLU A 221 22.51 5.73 21.35
CA GLU A 221 22.45 5.88 22.81
C GLU A 221 23.31 4.79 23.44
N ASP A 222 24.63 5.02 23.44
CA ASP A 222 25.60 4.47 24.39
C ASP A 222 26.95 5.15 24.12
N GLN A 223 27.15 6.35 24.67
CA GLN A 223 28.43 6.87 25.18
C GLN A 223 28.19 7.89 26.27
#